data_5c15741aa7dc8971f9c2472227892074
#
_entry.id   5c15741aa7dc8971f9c2472227892074
#
_cell.length_a   1.000
_cell.length_b   1.000
_cell.length_c   1.000
_cell.angle_alpha   90.00
_cell.angle_beta   90.00
_cell.angle_gamma   90.00
#
_symmetry.space_group_name_H-M   'P 1'
#
loop_
_entity.id
_entity.type
_entity.pdbx_description
1 polymer ?
#
loop_
_entity_poly.entity_id
_entity_poly.type
_entity_poly.pdbx_seq_one_letter_code
_entity_poly.pdbx_strand_id
1 'polypeptide(L)' 'MQVNNKYNIGDKVYFINTENKAECSVVKAVFVYAYKDHTSVTYNLESGMSTVDEEDAFATERDLKEHVFKDLIEFV' A
#
# COMPACT_ATOMS: atom_id res chain seq x y z
N MET A 1 12.64 -14.89 -12.73
CA MET A 1 11.96 -14.71 -11.44
C MET A 1 10.61 -14.03 -11.68
N GLN A 2 9.57 -14.65 -11.18
CA GLN A 2 8.24 -14.07 -11.27
C GLN A 2 7.94 -13.26 -10.01
N VAL A 3 7.57 -11.99 -10.19
CA VAL A 3 7.14 -11.16 -9.07
C VAL A 3 5.67 -10.84 -9.27
N ASN A 4 4.87 -11.23 -8.29
CA ASN A 4 3.43 -10.96 -8.31
C ASN A 4 3.16 -9.74 -7.43
N ASN A 5 2.92 -8.60 -8.04
CA ASN A 5 2.48 -7.42 -7.32
C ASN A 5 0.95 -7.37 -7.33
N LYS A 6 0.37 -6.88 -6.23
CA LYS A 6 -1.08 -6.82 -6.08
C LYS A 6 -1.74 -5.77 -6.96
N TYR A 7 -1.02 -4.66 -7.20
CA TYR A 7 -1.58 -3.52 -7.92
C TYR A 7 -0.69 -3.17 -9.09
N ASN A 8 -1.30 -2.65 -10.14
CA ASN A 8 -0.62 -2.23 -11.35
C ASN A 8 -0.67 -0.73 -11.50
N ILE A 9 0.17 -0.20 -12.39
CA ILE A 9 0.13 1.23 -12.75
C ILE A 9 -1.29 1.57 -13.23
N GLY A 10 -1.87 2.63 -12.66
CA GLY A 10 -3.23 3.03 -12.97
C GLY A 10 -4.26 2.56 -11.96
N ASP A 11 -3.91 1.63 -11.08
CA ASP A 11 -4.83 1.15 -10.06
C ASP A 11 -4.94 2.16 -8.93
N LYS A 12 -6.14 2.25 -8.35
CA LYS A 12 -6.41 3.10 -7.21
C LYS A 12 -6.15 2.33 -5.92
N VAL A 13 -5.42 2.92 -5.00
CA VAL A 13 -5.12 2.30 -3.71
C VAL A 13 -5.47 3.26 -2.56
N TYR A 14 -5.77 2.68 -1.41
CA TYR A 14 -6.11 3.40 -0.18
C TYR A 14 -5.04 3.10 0.86
N PHE A 15 -4.65 4.12 1.62
CA PHE A 15 -3.56 4.00 2.58
C PHE A 15 -3.67 5.07 3.66
N ILE A 16 -2.87 4.93 4.73
CA ILE A 16 -2.75 5.95 5.78
C ILE A 16 -1.52 6.80 5.45
N ASN A 17 -1.72 8.11 5.31
CA ASN A 17 -0.64 9.03 4.96
C ASN A 17 0.19 9.44 6.19
N THR A 18 1.21 10.27 5.96
CA THR A 18 2.12 10.72 7.02
C THR A 18 1.44 11.60 8.06
N GLU A 19 0.27 12.15 7.75
CA GLU A 19 -0.55 12.91 8.68
C GLU A 19 -1.52 12.02 9.45
N ASN A 20 -1.37 10.72 9.30
CA ASN A 20 -2.21 9.73 9.97
C ASN A 20 -3.67 9.78 9.53
N LYS A 21 -3.90 10.13 8.29
CA LYS A 21 -5.24 10.21 7.69
C LYS A 21 -5.35 9.25 6.53
N ALA A 22 -6.57 8.73 6.31
CA ALA A 22 -6.85 7.88 5.17
C ALA A 22 -6.84 8.72 3.89
N GLU A 23 -6.15 8.20 2.88
CA GLU A 23 -6.02 8.86 1.59
C GLU A 23 -6.12 7.81 0.48
N CYS A 24 -6.52 8.22 -0.72
CA CYS A 24 -6.46 7.34 -1.88
C CYS A 24 -5.72 8.04 -3.01
N SER A 25 -5.02 7.25 -3.81
CA SER A 25 -4.30 7.76 -4.95
C SER A 25 -4.12 6.66 -5.99
N VAL A 26 -3.61 7.03 -7.16
CA VAL A 26 -3.41 6.12 -8.28
C VAL A 26 -1.93 5.73 -8.35
N VAL A 27 -1.67 4.46 -8.58
CA VAL A 27 -0.31 3.95 -8.72
C VAL A 27 0.32 4.51 -9.99
N LYS A 28 1.45 5.19 -9.82
CA LYS A 28 2.21 5.79 -10.90
C LYS A 28 3.39 4.90 -11.33
N ALA A 29 4.01 4.24 -10.37
CA ALA A 29 5.13 3.36 -10.65
C ALA A 29 5.15 2.23 -9.62
N VAL A 30 5.71 1.09 -10.02
CA VAL A 30 5.88 -0.07 -9.15
C VAL A 30 7.38 -0.33 -9.02
N PHE A 31 7.87 -0.36 -7.79
CA PHE A 31 9.27 -0.67 -7.50
C PHE A 31 9.36 -2.03 -6.83
N VAL A 32 10.16 -2.90 -7.40
CA VAL A 32 10.38 -4.24 -6.88
C VAL A 32 11.82 -4.36 -6.42
N TYR A 33 12.01 -4.72 -5.15
CA TYR A 33 13.32 -4.93 -4.58
C TYR A 33 13.48 -6.42 -4.28
N ALA A 34 14.45 -7.05 -4.92
CA ALA A 34 14.73 -8.45 -4.73
C ALA A 34 15.88 -8.61 -3.73
N TYR A 35 15.62 -9.32 -2.65
CA TYR A 35 16.62 -9.63 -1.64
C TYR A 35 16.96 -11.13 -1.71
N LYS A 36 17.93 -11.53 -0.92
CA LYS A 36 18.38 -12.91 -0.91
C LYS A 36 17.27 -13.88 -0.51
N ASP A 37 16.44 -13.48 0.43
CA ASP A 37 15.44 -14.34 1.06
C ASP A 37 14.00 -13.90 0.82
N HIS A 38 13.78 -12.73 0.20
CA HIS A 38 12.42 -12.23 -0.04
C HIS A 38 12.41 -11.15 -1.11
N THR A 39 11.21 -10.73 -1.48
CA THR A 39 11.00 -9.64 -2.41
C THR A 39 10.09 -8.61 -1.76
N SER A 40 10.41 -7.33 -1.94
CA SER A 40 9.62 -6.22 -1.44
C SER A 40 9.05 -5.42 -2.60
N VAL A 41 7.80 -4.99 -2.48
CA VAL A 41 7.12 -4.18 -3.50
C VAL A 41 6.67 -2.87 -2.88
N THR A 42 7.02 -1.76 -3.55
CA THR A 42 6.64 -0.41 -3.13
C THR A 42 5.99 0.30 -4.30
N TYR A 43 4.92 1.04 -4.03
CA TYR A 43 4.19 1.78 -5.05
C TYR A 43 4.47 3.28 -4.91
N ASN A 44 4.75 3.92 -6.05
CA ASN A 44 4.85 5.37 -6.13
C ASN A 44 3.50 5.89 -6.61
N LEU A 45 2.98 6.90 -5.93
CA LEU A 45 1.62 7.38 -6.15
C LEU A 45 1.61 8.73 -6.85
N GLU A 46 0.53 9.00 -7.60
CA GLU A 46 0.37 10.25 -8.31
C GLU A 46 0.20 11.45 -7.39
N SER A 47 -0.24 11.24 -6.17
CA SER A 47 -0.41 12.33 -5.19
C SER A 47 0.94 12.75 -4.61
N GLY A 48 1.75 13.42 -5.40
CA GLY A 48 2.99 14.01 -4.94
C GLY A 48 4.13 13.01 -4.75
N MET A 49 4.87 13.12 -3.66
CA MET A 49 6.06 12.30 -3.40
C MET A 49 5.79 11.09 -2.53
N SER A 50 4.53 10.70 -2.44
CA SER A 50 4.15 9.60 -1.56
C SER A 50 4.51 8.25 -2.16
N THR A 51 5.06 7.40 -1.32
CA THR A 51 5.26 5.99 -1.63
C THR A 51 4.58 5.17 -0.55
N VAL A 52 4.12 3.97 -0.90
CA VAL A 52 3.48 3.08 0.04
C VAL A 52 3.95 1.65 -0.22
N ASP A 53 4.26 0.93 0.86
CA ASP A 53 4.60 -0.48 0.75
C ASP A 53 3.36 -1.29 0.45
N GLU A 54 3.51 -2.41 -0.26
CA GLU A 54 2.39 -3.24 -0.67
C GLU A 54 1.51 -3.66 0.51
N GLU A 55 2.12 -3.96 1.64
CA GLU A 55 1.39 -4.38 2.83
C GLU A 55 0.54 -3.26 3.46
N ASP A 56 0.85 -2.01 3.13
CA ASP A 56 0.15 -0.84 3.66
C ASP A 56 -0.87 -0.26 2.68
N ALA A 57 -1.00 -0.87 1.50
CA ALA A 57 -1.92 -0.43 0.45
C ALA A 57 -3.13 -1.36 0.39
N PHE A 58 -4.30 -0.79 0.19
CA PHE A 58 -5.56 -1.53 0.18
C PHE A 58 -6.37 -1.18 -1.06
N ALA A 59 -7.09 -2.17 -1.59
CA ALA A 59 -7.89 -1.99 -2.80
C ALA A 59 -9.14 -1.15 -2.57
N THR A 60 -9.68 -1.15 -1.35
CA THR A 60 -10.88 -0.41 -1.01
C THR A 60 -10.72 0.31 0.33
N GLU A 61 -11.51 1.35 0.52
CA GLU A 61 -11.56 2.06 1.79
C GLU A 61 -11.99 1.14 2.93
N ARG A 62 -12.90 0.23 2.63
CA ARG A 62 -13.39 -0.74 3.61
C ARG A 62 -12.27 -1.63 4.13
N ASP A 63 -11.44 -2.15 3.22
CA ASP A 63 -10.32 -3.00 3.61
C ASP A 63 -9.33 -2.24 4.49
N LEU A 64 -9.07 -0.98 4.17
CA LEU A 64 -8.19 -0.14 4.98
C LEU A 64 -8.77 0.06 6.38
N LYS A 65 -10.06 0.35 6.47
CA LYS A 65 -10.74 0.56 7.75
C LYS A 65 -10.73 -0.70 8.60
N GLU A 66 -10.97 -1.85 7.99
CA GLU A 66 -10.94 -3.13 8.70
C GLU A 66 -9.55 -3.42 9.27
N HIS A 67 -8.50 -3.10 8.52
CA HIS A 67 -7.14 -3.29 8.98
C HIS A 67 -6.82 -2.42 10.19
N VAL A 68 -7.15 -1.15 10.12
CA VAL A 68 -6.93 -0.20 11.23
C VAL A 68 -7.74 -0.59 12.46
N PHE A 69 -8.99 -0.96 12.25
CA PHE A 69 -9.88 -1.37 13.34
C PHE A 69 -9.39 -2.64 14.03
N LYS A 70 -8.87 -3.57 13.26
CA LYS A 70 -8.32 -4.82 13.80
C LYS A 70 -7.13 -4.55 14.72
N ASP A 71 -6.25 -3.64 14.32
CA ASP A 71 -5.10 -3.26 15.15
C ASP A 71 -5.56 -2.66 16.49
N LEU A 72 -6.63 -1.87 16.46
CA LEU A 72 -7.18 -1.30 17.69
C LEU A 72 -7.77 -2.35 18.62
N ILE A 73 -8.40 -3.37 18.05
CA ILE A 73 -8.99 -4.44 18.83
C ILE A 73 -7.92 -5.29 19.53
N GLU A 74 -6.79 -5.48 18.91
CA GLU A 74 -5.71 -6.27 19.48
C GLU A 74 -5.10 -5.64 20.74
N PHE A 75 -5.36 -4.37 20.96
CA PHE A 75 -4.91 -3.67 22.17
C PHE A 75 -5.81 -3.89 23.37
N VAL A 76 -6.94 -4.48 23.18
CA VAL A 76 -7.89 -4.77 24.23
C VAL A 76 -7.76 -6.23 24.66
#